data_3de9f881b1eb1a17bf7d27c0b904877a
#
_entry.id   3de9f881b1eb1a17bf7d27c0b904877a
#
_cell.length_a   1.000
_cell.length_b   1.000
_cell.length_c   1.000
_cell.angle_alpha   90.00
_cell.angle_beta   90.00
_cell.angle_gamma   90.00
#
_symmetry.space_group_name_H-M   'P 1'
#
loop_
_entity.id
_entity.type
_entity.pdbx_description
1 polymer ?
#
loop_
_entity_poly.entity_id
_entity_poly.type
_entity_poly.pdbx_seq_one_letter_code
_entity_poly.pdbx_strand_id
1 'polypeptide(L)'
;MGADLFGSVAESTCAAMVIGAASFVALEEPLRTSALLFPLFVSGIGIVASLISLFFIRPKTEEKVEGSLKNALIISTVLMLIALYPFTMQMLPASFMLGERMFTNTGVFITLAAGLIAGLAIGLITEYFTSHRYSPVREVAMLHKPVQQLILFMAYH
;
A
#
# COMPACT_ATOMS: atom_id res chain seq x y z
N MET A 1 10.80 0.22 13.05
CA MET A 1 10.19 0.58 11.76
C MET A 1 9.95 -0.62 10.85
N GLY A 2 10.98 -1.36 10.37
CA GLY A 2 10.74 -2.49 9.46
C GLY A 2 9.85 -3.60 10.01
N ALA A 3 10.03 -3.99 11.27
CA ALA A 3 9.21 -5.00 11.93
C ALA A 3 7.75 -4.56 12.09
N ASP A 4 7.49 -3.28 12.30
CA ASP A 4 6.16 -2.69 12.42
C ASP A 4 5.42 -2.71 11.07
N LEU A 5 6.09 -2.33 9.99
CA LEU A 5 5.53 -2.43 8.63
C LEU A 5 5.20 -3.87 8.25
N PHE A 6 6.08 -4.82 8.57
CA PHE A 6 5.84 -6.24 8.33
C PHE A 6 4.63 -6.75 9.12
N GLY A 7 4.52 -6.36 10.39
CA GLY A 7 3.38 -6.67 11.25
C GLY A 7 2.07 -6.17 10.64
N SER A 8 2.01 -4.91 10.22
CA SER A 8 0.81 -4.30 9.61
C SER A 8 0.38 -4.98 8.31
N VAL A 9 1.34 -5.37 7.46
CA VAL A 9 1.03 -6.11 6.22
C VAL A 9 0.50 -7.50 6.52
N ALA A 10 1.12 -8.21 7.47
CA ALA A 10 0.68 -9.54 7.88
C ALA A 10 -0.73 -9.50 8.50
N GLU A 11 -0.99 -8.53 9.39
CA GLU A 11 -2.28 -8.34 10.05
C GLU A 11 -3.39 -8.04 9.04
N SER A 12 -3.18 -7.10 8.13
CA SER A 12 -4.18 -6.75 7.11
C SER A 12 -4.43 -7.91 6.13
N THR A 13 -3.41 -8.67 5.76
CA THR A 13 -3.57 -9.86 4.93
C THR A 13 -4.35 -10.94 5.66
N CYS A 14 -4.03 -11.22 6.92
CA CYS A 14 -4.77 -12.16 7.75
C CYS A 14 -6.23 -11.74 7.95
N ALA A 15 -6.50 -10.46 8.22
CA ALA A 15 -7.85 -9.94 8.35
C ALA A 15 -8.66 -10.14 7.06
N ALA A 16 -8.08 -9.85 5.90
CA ALA A 16 -8.72 -10.09 4.61
C ALA A 16 -9.00 -11.59 4.37
N MET A 17 -8.08 -12.48 4.75
CA MET A 17 -8.29 -13.94 4.66
C MET A 17 -9.40 -14.42 5.58
N VAL A 18 -9.49 -13.90 6.81
CA VAL A 18 -10.56 -14.25 7.76
C VAL A 18 -11.92 -13.81 7.25
N ILE A 19 -12.02 -12.58 6.73
CA ILE A 19 -13.25 -12.08 6.10
C ILE A 19 -13.61 -12.94 4.87
N GLY A 20 -12.62 -13.28 4.05
CA GLY A 20 -12.77 -14.19 2.93
C GLY A 20 -13.29 -15.56 3.37
N ALA A 21 -12.67 -16.17 4.38
CA ALA A 21 -13.09 -17.46 4.92
C ALA A 21 -14.55 -17.44 5.39
N ALA A 22 -14.98 -16.39 6.10
CA ALA A 22 -16.34 -16.26 6.58
C ALA A 22 -17.34 -16.02 5.44
N SER A 23 -16.96 -15.23 4.43
CA SER A 23 -17.85 -14.86 3.32
C SER A 23 -18.03 -15.97 2.30
N PHE A 24 -16.99 -16.79 2.08
CA PHE A 24 -16.95 -17.81 1.04
C PHE A 24 -17.26 -19.24 1.53
N VAL A 25 -17.76 -19.38 2.76
CA VAL A 25 -18.12 -20.71 3.34
C VAL A 25 -19.09 -21.50 2.47
N ALA A 26 -20.03 -20.82 1.81
CA ALA A 26 -21.05 -21.44 0.97
C ALA A 26 -20.57 -21.82 -0.44
N LEU A 27 -19.36 -21.44 -0.84
CA LEU A 27 -18.82 -21.78 -2.13
C LEU A 27 -18.26 -23.20 -2.16
N GLU A 28 -18.38 -23.83 -3.34
CA GLU A 28 -17.81 -25.18 -3.57
C GLU A 28 -16.28 -25.09 -3.74
N GLU A 29 -15.61 -26.18 -3.36
CA GLU A 29 -14.18 -26.36 -3.70
C GLU A 29 -14.05 -26.61 -5.23
N PRO A 30 -13.03 -26.04 -5.93
CA PRO A 30 -11.83 -25.37 -5.40
C PRO A 30 -11.96 -23.83 -5.27
N LEU A 31 -13.11 -23.23 -5.61
CA LEU A 31 -13.28 -21.77 -5.60
C LEU A 31 -13.14 -21.18 -4.21
N ARG A 32 -13.62 -21.87 -3.20
CA ARG A 32 -13.48 -21.48 -1.80
C ARG A 32 -12.00 -21.33 -1.39
N THR A 33 -11.19 -22.32 -1.72
CA THR A 33 -9.74 -22.28 -1.43
C THR A 33 -9.03 -21.17 -2.19
N SER A 34 -9.40 -20.97 -3.47
CA SER A 34 -8.85 -19.87 -4.28
C SER A 34 -9.21 -18.50 -3.70
N ALA A 35 -10.43 -18.29 -3.29
CA ALA A 35 -10.88 -17.03 -2.68
C ALA A 35 -10.22 -16.77 -1.31
N LEU A 36 -10.00 -17.82 -0.52
CA LEU A 36 -9.32 -17.73 0.76
C LEU A 36 -7.86 -17.30 0.61
N LEU A 37 -7.14 -17.88 -0.36
CA LEU A 37 -5.72 -17.60 -0.58
C LEU A 37 -5.48 -16.33 -1.42
N PHE A 38 -6.50 -15.80 -2.04
CA PHE A 38 -6.40 -14.62 -2.92
C PHE A 38 -5.71 -13.42 -2.27
N PRO A 39 -6.03 -12.99 -1.03
CA PRO A 39 -5.33 -11.88 -0.38
C PRO A 39 -3.84 -12.13 -0.17
N LEU A 40 -3.47 -13.36 0.13
CA LEU A 40 -2.07 -13.75 0.31
C LEU A 40 -1.28 -13.63 -1.00
N PHE A 41 -1.84 -14.09 -2.10
CA PHE A 41 -1.21 -13.95 -3.43
C PHE A 41 -1.12 -12.49 -3.85
N VAL A 42 -2.16 -11.68 -3.61
CA VAL A 42 -2.15 -10.23 -3.87
C VAL A 42 -1.02 -9.56 -3.10
N SER A 43 -0.83 -9.88 -1.82
CA SER A 43 0.28 -9.37 -1.01
C SER A 43 1.64 -9.80 -1.57
N GLY A 44 1.78 -11.06 -2.00
CA GLY A 44 2.99 -11.56 -2.63
C GLY A 44 3.34 -10.82 -3.94
N ILE A 45 2.36 -10.61 -4.81
CA ILE A 45 2.53 -9.82 -6.05
C ILE A 45 2.96 -8.39 -5.70
N GLY A 46 2.38 -7.78 -4.66
CA GLY A 46 2.74 -6.44 -4.19
C GLY A 46 4.20 -6.35 -3.75
N ILE A 47 4.69 -7.34 -2.99
CA ILE A 47 6.10 -7.40 -2.58
C ILE A 47 7.02 -7.50 -3.79
N VAL A 48 6.72 -8.38 -4.74
CA VAL A 48 7.51 -8.54 -5.97
C VAL A 48 7.51 -7.25 -6.81
N ALA A 49 6.35 -6.62 -6.99
CA ALA A 49 6.22 -5.35 -7.71
C ALA A 49 7.05 -4.23 -7.04
N SER A 50 7.05 -4.17 -5.70
CA SER A 50 7.85 -3.21 -4.95
C SER A 50 9.35 -3.47 -5.10
N LEU A 51 9.81 -4.72 -5.04
CA LEU A 51 11.21 -5.08 -5.26
C LEU A 51 11.67 -4.72 -6.68
N ILE A 52 10.86 -5.02 -7.70
CA ILE A 52 11.15 -4.65 -9.08
C ILE A 52 11.25 -3.12 -9.21
N SER A 53 10.33 -2.39 -8.61
CA SER A 53 10.33 -0.92 -8.65
C SER A 53 11.62 -0.32 -8.06
N LEU A 54 12.15 -0.89 -6.97
CA LEU A 54 13.42 -0.46 -6.38
C LEU A 54 14.62 -0.67 -7.32
N PHE A 55 14.59 -1.70 -8.16
CA PHE A 55 15.64 -1.96 -9.15
C PHE A 55 15.71 -0.89 -10.24
N PHE A 56 14.57 -0.27 -10.58
CA PHE A 56 14.50 0.81 -11.57
C PHE A 56 14.96 2.17 -11.02
N ILE A 57 15.05 2.31 -9.69
CA ILE A 57 15.35 3.58 -9.05
C ILE A 57 16.74 3.53 -8.44
N ARG A 58 17.69 4.24 -9.06
CA ARG A 58 19.03 4.45 -8.54
C ARG A 58 19.17 5.92 -8.12
N PRO A 59 19.10 6.23 -6.82
CA PRO A 59 19.36 7.59 -6.37
C PRO A 59 20.84 7.94 -6.61
N LYS A 60 21.08 9.01 -7.38
CA LYS A 60 22.45 9.47 -7.69
C LYS A 60 23.01 10.43 -6.63
N THR A 61 22.17 10.95 -5.71
CA THR A 61 22.56 11.94 -4.70
C THR A 61 21.54 11.90 -3.54
N GLU A 62 21.99 12.14 -2.33
CA GLU A 62 21.14 12.10 -1.11
C GLU A 62 19.92 13.04 -1.20
N GLU A 63 20.06 14.21 -1.76
CA GLU A 63 18.95 15.17 -1.97
C GLU A 63 17.83 14.65 -2.90
N LYS A 64 18.09 13.61 -3.70
CA LYS A 64 17.13 13.02 -4.65
C LYS A 64 16.44 11.76 -4.11
N VAL A 65 16.79 11.32 -2.90
CA VAL A 65 16.24 10.08 -2.32
C VAL A 65 14.74 10.18 -2.14
N GLU A 66 14.22 11.28 -1.60
CA GLU A 66 12.77 11.48 -1.40
C GLU A 66 11.99 11.41 -2.72
N GLY A 67 12.47 12.11 -3.76
CA GLY A 67 11.84 12.05 -5.08
C GLY A 67 11.93 10.66 -5.73
N SER A 68 13.00 9.93 -5.45
CA SER A 68 13.18 8.55 -5.94
C SER A 68 12.22 7.59 -5.26
N LEU A 69 11.99 7.73 -3.95
CA LEU A 69 11.01 6.93 -3.21
C LEU A 69 9.58 7.17 -3.71
N LYS A 70 9.21 8.42 -3.98
CA LYS A 70 7.93 8.76 -4.59
C LYS A 70 7.74 8.08 -5.95
N ASN A 71 8.75 8.13 -6.80
CA ASN A 71 8.71 7.47 -8.10
C ASN A 71 8.61 5.95 -7.94
N ALA A 72 9.32 5.35 -6.94
CA ALA A 72 9.20 3.94 -6.61
C ALA A 72 7.77 3.56 -6.26
N LEU A 73 7.11 4.35 -5.44
CA LEU A 73 5.73 4.13 -5.02
C LEU A 73 4.77 4.14 -6.22
N ILE A 74 4.91 5.12 -7.12
CA ILE A 74 4.08 5.22 -8.31
C ILE A 74 4.34 4.03 -9.26
N ILE A 75 5.60 3.71 -9.53
CA ILE A 75 5.98 2.61 -10.42
C ILE A 75 5.50 1.27 -9.86
N SER A 76 5.69 1.00 -8.56
CA SER A 76 5.22 -0.24 -7.95
C SER A 76 3.69 -0.38 -8.01
N THR A 77 2.95 0.71 -7.81
CA THR A 77 1.49 0.72 -7.92
C THR A 77 1.03 0.40 -9.34
N VAL A 78 1.67 0.98 -10.36
CA VAL A 78 1.36 0.71 -11.77
C VAL A 78 1.71 -0.74 -12.12
N LEU A 79 2.87 -1.25 -11.72
CA LEU A 79 3.27 -2.63 -11.92
C LEU A 79 2.28 -3.60 -11.25
N MET A 80 1.84 -3.28 -10.05
CA MET A 80 0.86 -4.08 -9.32
C MET A 80 -0.48 -4.12 -10.05
N LEU A 81 -0.99 -2.98 -10.54
CA LEU A 81 -2.23 -2.93 -11.31
C LEU A 81 -2.15 -3.80 -12.58
N ILE A 82 -1.01 -3.74 -13.30
CA ILE A 82 -0.79 -4.54 -14.51
C ILE A 82 -0.75 -6.04 -14.17
N ALA A 83 -0.12 -6.42 -13.07
CA ALA A 83 -0.01 -7.81 -12.65
C ALA A 83 -1.32 -8.36 -12.07
N LEU A 84 -2.07 -7.55 -11.34
CA LEU A 84 -3.34 -7.96 -10.73
C LEU A 84 -4.43 -8.25 -11.75
N TYR A 85 -4.44 -7.57 -12.90
CA TYR A 85 -5.48 -7.78 -13.91
C TYR A 85 -5.52 -9.23 -14.40
N PRO A 86 -4.45 -9.78 -15.02
CA PRO A 86 -4.47 -11.17 -15.48
C PRO A 86 -4.57 -12.16 -14.31
N PHE A 87 -3.99 -11.85 -13.16
CA PHE A 87 -4.07 -12.71 -11.98
C PHE A 87 -5.53 -12.88 -11.51
N THR A 88 -6.27 -11.79 -11.38
CA THR A 88 -7.66 -11.81 -10.96
C THR A 88 -8.55 -12.57 -11.96
N MET A 89 -8.29 -12.39 -13.27
CA MET A 89 -9.04 -13.09 -14.31
C MET A 89 -8.78 -14.59 -14.35
N GLN A 90 -7.61 -15.05 -13.94
CA GLN A 90 -7.25 -16.48 -13.91
C GLN A 90 -7.68 -17.15 -12.61
N MET A 91 -7.59 -16.44 -11.48
CA MET A 91 -7.84 -17.02 -10.16
C MET A 91 -9.32 -17.10 -9.82
N LEU A 92 -10.13 -16.18 -10.34
CA LEU A 92 -11.56 -16.09 -10.06
C LEU A 92 -12.38 -16.35 -11.33
N PRO A 93 -13.51 -17.08 -11.23
CA PRO A 93 -14.42 -17.28 -12.36
C PRO A 93 -15.03 -15.96 -12.81
N ALA A 94 -15.50 -15.92 -14.07
CA ALA A 94 -16.09 -14.72 -14.67
C ALA A 94 -17.25 -14.15 -13.84
N SER A 95 -18.02 -15.03 -13.20
CA SER A 95 -19.09 -14.66 -12.28
C SER A 95 -19.24 -15.72 -11.19
N PHE A 96 -19.54 -15.29 -9.98
CA PHE A 96 -19.84 -16.16 -8.84
C PHE A 96 -20.90 -15.51 -7.96
N MET A 97 -21.68 -16.34 -7.28
CA MET A 97 -22.71 -15.88 -6.36
C MET A 97 -22.15 -15.88 -4.93
N LEU A 98 -22.35 -14.76 -4.22
CA LEU A 98 -22.02 -14.62 -2.82
C LEU A 98 -23.30 -14.20 -2.07
N GLY A 99 -23.92 -15.14 -1.39
CA GLY A 99 -25.27 -14.96 -0.86
C GLY A 99 -26.29 -14.78 -2.00
N GLU A 100 -27.04 -13.68 -1.96
CA GLU A 100 -28.04 -13.35 -2.98
C GLU A 100 -27.51 -12.45 -4.12
N ARG A 101 -26.23 -12.08 -4.10
CA ARG A 101 -25.64 -11.16 -5.07
C ARG A 101 -24.68 -11.86 -6.02
N MET A 102 -24.77 -11.50 -7.28
CA MET A 102 -23.82 -11.92 -8.30
C MET A 102 -22.65 -10.95 -8.36
N PHE A 103 -21.45 -11.50 -8.26
CA PHE A 103 -20.19 -10.76 -8.39
C PHE A 103 -19.44 -11.22 -9.63
N THR A 104 -18.63 -10.33 -10.18
CA THR A 104 -17.78 -10.62 -11.34
C THR A 104 -16.30 -10.43 -10.98
N ASN A 105 -15.41 -11.18 -11.61
CA ASN A 105 -13.98 -11.01 -11.46
C ASN A 105 -13.51 -9.60 -11.83
N THR A 106 -14.14 -8.97 -12.84
CA THR A 106 -13.89 -7.58 -13.19
C THR A 106 -14.28 -6.63 -12.06
N GLY A 107 -15.38 -6.88 -11.36
CA GLY A 107 -15.79 -6.10 -10.18
C GLY A 107 -14.77 -6.19 -9.06
N VAL A 108 -14.23 -7.38 -8.80
CA VAL A 108 -13.15 -7.58 -7.81
C VAL A 108 -11.90 -6.78 -8.21
N PHE A 109 -11.48 -6.86 -9.48
CA PHE A 109 -10.35 -6.10 -9.97
C PHE A 109 -10.54 -4.59 -9.80
N ILE A 110 -11.71 -4.04 -10.15
CA ILE A 110 -12.02 -2.61 -9.99
C ILE A 110 -11.93 -2.20 -8.51
N THR A 111 -12.43 -3.03 -7.60
CA THR A 111 -12.34 -2.76 -6.16
C THR A 111 -10.89 -2.73 -5.67
N LEU A 112 -10.06 -3.68 -6.10
CA LEU A 112 -8.64 -3.70 -5.80
C LEU A 112 -7.90 -2.49 -6.38
N ALA A 113 -8.20 -2.13 -7.63
CA ALA A 113 -7.62 -0.96 -8.29
C ALA A 113 -8.00 0.33 -7.56
N ALA A 114 -9.26 0.48 -7.15
CA ALA A 114 -9.70 1.62 -6.35
C ALA A 114 -8.97 1.71 -5.00
N GLY A 115 -8.79 0.56 -4.32
CA GLY A 115 -8.02 0.49 -3.07
C GLY A 115 -6.55 0.89 -3.25
N LEU A 116 -5.90 0.42 -4.32
CA LEU A 116 -4.51 0.79 -4.66
C LEU A 116 -4.36 2.27 -4.97
N ILE A 117 -5.28 2.85 -5.75
CA ILE A 117 -5.27 4.28 -6.07
C ILE A 117 -5.51 5.11 -4.82
N ALA A 118 -6.44 4.72 -3.96
CA ALA A 118 -6.68 5.38 -2.69
C ALA A 118 -5.44 5.32 -1.77
N GLY A 119 -4.80 4.16 -1.65
CA GLY A 119 -3.57 3.98 -0.90
C GLY A 119 -2.42 4.84 -1.44
N LEU A 120 -2.25 4.89 -2.77
CA LEU A 120 -1.28 5.78 -3.41
C LEU A 120 -1.56 7.25 -3.10
N ALA A 121 -2.82 7.69 -3.19
CA ALA A 121 -3.22 9.06 -2.89
C ALA A 121 -2.91 9.43 -1.43
N ILE A 122 -3.25 8.55 -0.48
CA ILE A 122 -2.93 8.73 0.95
C ILE A 122 -1.41 8.82 1.14
N GLY A 123 -0.64 7.94 0.52
CA GLY A 123 0.83 7.95 0.59
C GLY A 123 1.43 9.26 0.08
N LEU A 124 0.95 9.77 -1.06
CA LEU A 124 1.41 11.03 -1.64
C LEU A 124 1.02 12.25 -0.78
N ILE A 125 -0.18 12.25 -0.22
CA ILE A 125 -0.64 13.30 0.70
C ILE A 125 0.21 13.29 1.98
N THR A 126 0.43 12.11 2.55
CA THR A 126 1.27 11.96 3.74
C THR A 126 2.69 12.45 3.48
N GLU A 127 3.29 12.08 2.35
CA GLU A 127 4.61 12.58 1.93
C GLU A 127 4.62 14.11 1.85
N TYR A 128 3.61 14.70 1.26
CA TYR A 128 3.52 16.16 1.15
C TYR A 128 3.55 16.86 2.50
N PHE A 129 2.87 16.31 3.52
CA PHE A 129 2.82 16.90 4.86
C PHE A 129 3.97 16.50 5.77
N THR A 130 4.74 15.46 5.46
CA THR A 130 5.83 14.96 6.32
C THR A 130 7.23 15.23 5.77
N SER A 131 7.37 15.49 4.47
CA SER A 131 8.67 15.73 3.84
C SER A 131 9.17 17.15 4.10
N HIS A 132 10.44 17.26 4.47
CA HIS A 132 11.15 18.54 4.64
C HIS A 132 11.26 19.38 3.36
N ARG A 133 10.95 18.81 2.20
CA ARG A 133 10.99 19.49 0.91
C ARG A 133 9.85 20.49 0.75
N TYR A 134 8.72 20.26 1.41
CA TYR A 134 7.49 21.05 1.24
C TYR A 134 7.29 22.09 2.34
N SER A 135 6.54 23.15 2.02
CA SER A 135 6.28 24.30 2.88
C SER A 135 5.74 23.95 4.27
N PRO A 136 4.77 23.02 4.44
CA PRO A 136 4.16 22.78 5.75
C PRO A 136 5.17 22.38 6.84
N VAL A 137 6.13 21.52 6.50
CA VAL A 137 7.14 21.07 7.46
C VAL A 137 8.15 22.17 7.76
N ARG A 138 8.51 23.00 6.77
CA ARG A 138 9.42 24.13 6.96
C ARG A 138 8.84 25.20 7.88
N GLU A 139 7.55 25.49 7.76
CA GLU A 139 6.85 26.43 8.66
C GLU A 139 6.88 25.96 10.11
N VAL A 140 6.56 24.68 10.35
CA VAL A 140 6.63 24.08 11.70
C VAL A 140 8.05 24.11 12.24
N ALA A 141 9.06 23.78 11.41
CA ALA A 141 10.47 23.81 11.80
C ALA A 141 10.95 25.22 12.14
N MET A 142 10.45 26.26 11.45
CA MET A 142 10.78 27.66 11.77
C MET A 142 10.16 28.12 13.09
N LEU A 143 8.96 27.66 13.42
CA LEU A 143 8.29 27.98 14.68
C LEU A 143 8.99 27.37 15.91
N HIS A 144 9.68 26.23 15.73
CA HIS A 144 10.41 25.58 16.82
C HIS A 144 11.80 26.14 17.10
N LYS A 145 12.43 26.84 16.15
CA LYS A 145 13.78 27.42 16.35
C LYS A 145 13.89 28.37 17.55
N PRO A 146 12.98 29.34 17.75
CA PRO A 146 13.06 30.25 18.90
C PRO A 146 12.85 29.53 20.24
N VAL A 147 12.01 28.50 20.27
CA VAL A 147 11.77 27.71 21.49
C VAL A 147 13.00 26.89 21.87
N GLN A 148 13.70 26.27 20.92
CA GLN A 148 14.94 25.57 21.17
C GLN A 148 16.06 26.50 21.67
N GLN A 149 16.18 27.71 21.11
CA GLN A 149 17.14 28.71 21.57
C GLN A 149 16.82 29.17 22.98
N LEU A 150 15.56 29.34 23.33
CA LEU A 150 15.13 29.72 24.67
C LEU A 150 15.44 28.62 25.70
N ILE A 151 15.23 27.37 25.38
CA ILE A 151 15.54 26.20 26.23
C ILE A 151 17.05 26.10 26.45
N LEU A 152 17.86 26.25 25.41
CA LEU A 152 19.31 26.24 25.49
C LEU A 152 19.81 27.40 26.35
N PHE A 153 19.24 28.58 26.21
CA PHE A 153 19.60 29.75 27.04
C PHE A 153 19.28 29.53 28.52
N MET A 154 18.08 28.94 28.83
CA MET A 154 17.69 28.62 30.20
C MET A 154 18.49 27.47 30.82
N ALA A 155 19.04 26.56 30.02
CA ALA A 155 19.86 25.44 30.51
C ALA A 155 21.32 25.85 30.80
N TYR A 156 21.77 26.99 30.30
CA TYR A 156 23.15 27.49 30.49
C TYR A 156 23.26 28.62 31.54
N HIS A 157 22.16 29.08 32.11
CA HIS A 157 22.11 30.04 33.24
C HIS A 157 21.45 29.43 34.46
#